data_e774a750a0d0e6701507d966827a59b9
#
_entry.id   e774a750a0d0e6701507d966827a59b9
#
_cell.length_a   1.000
_cell.length_b   1.000
_cell.length_c   1.000
_cell.angle_alpha   90.00
_cell.angle_beta   90.00
_cell.angle_gamma   90.00
#
_symmetry.space_group_name_H-M   'P 1'
#
loop_
_entity.id
_entity.type
_entity.pdbx_description
1 polymer ?
#
loop_
_entity_poly.entity_id
_entity_poly.type
_entity_poly.pdbx_seq_one_letter_code
_entity_poly.pdbx_strand_id
1 'polypeptide(L)'
;MRKQFLSFVLSFFLIANAFAQNIPLDPSVRTGTLSNGMKYYIKKNVKPEKKVEFRLAINAGSINEDEDQRGLAHFMEHMNFNGTKNFPENKLVDFLQSIGIKFGQHLNAYTSFDETVYMLPVPLDKPGNLDSGLKVMEDWAFNALLTDKEIEKERGVVLEELRLGLGADKRMLDQYLPKLAYNSRYADRLPIGKKEILQNFKPDALRRFHKDWYRPDLMALVVVGDVNVDEMEQKIKANFSKYQNPANARKRVDYDMPNHKETLISIA
;
A
#
# COMPACT_ATOMS: atom_id res chain seq x y z
N MET A 1 0.50 52.38 -28.33
CA MET A 1 -0.29 51.28 -28.88
C MET A 1 0.58 50.11 -29.38
N ARG A 2 1.58 50.28 -30.23
CA ARG A 2 2.42 49.18 -30.77
C ARG A 2 3.19 48.39 -29.69
N LYS A 3 3.74 49.07 -28.66
CA LYS A 3 4.49 48.40 -27.57
C LYS A 3 3.58 47.61 -26.61
N GLN A 4 2.36 48.08 -26.37
CA GLN A 4 1.37 47.39 -25.52
C GLN A 4 0.80 46.17 -26.22
N PHE A 5 0.62 46.24 -27.54
CA PHE A 5 0.17 45.10 -28.35
C PHE A 5 1.25 43.98 -28.37
N LEU A 6 2.53 44.37 -28.50
CA LEU A 6 3.65 43.40 -28.47
C LEU A 6 3.78 42.71 -27.11
N SER A 7 3.59 43.44 -25.99
CA SER A 7 3.58 42.86 -24.65
C SER A 7 2.41 41.88 -24.45
N PHE A 8 1.24 42.20 -24.98
CA PHE A 8 0.06 41.35 -24.88
C PHE A 8 0.23 40.03 -25.68
N VAL A 9 0.77 40.14 -26.89
CA VAL A 9 1.09 38.97 -27.73
C VAL A 9 2.17 38.09 -27.08
N LEU A 10 3.22 38.69 -26.49
CA LEU A 10 4.29 37.93 -25.80
C LEU A 10 3.75 37.25 -24.57
N SER A 11 2.88 37.85 -23.79
CA SER A 11 2.21 37.26 -22.62
C SER A 11 1.29 36.10 -23.02
N PHE A 12 0.61 36.18 -24.15
CA PHE A 12 -0.25 35.12 -24.67
C PHE A 12 0.56 33.90 -25.12
N PHE A 13 1.72 34.11 -25.73
CA PHE A 13 2.64 33.03 -26.10
C PHE A 13 3.28 32.34 -24.92
N LEU A 14 3.51 33.04 -23.81
CA LEU A 14 4.04 32.43 -22.55
C LEU A 14 2.99 31.58 -21.83
N ILE A 15 1.70 31.91 -21.94
CA ILE A 15 0.61 31.13 -21.34
C ILE A 15 0.34 29.85 -22.16
N ALA A 16 0.54 29.89 -23.48
CA ALA A 16 0.27 28.72 -24.34
C ALA A 16 1.23 27.53 -24.15
N ASN A 17 2.35 27.73 -23.44
CA ASN A 17 3.34 26.66 -23.20
C ASN A 17 3.26 26.03 -21.81
N ALA A 18 2.27 26.39 -21.00
CA ALA A 18 2.06 25.82 -19.67
C ALA A 18 1.17 24.55 -19.68
N PHE A 19 1.19 23.78 -20.75
CA PHE A 19 0.62 22.44 -20.72
C PHE A 19 1.56 21.53 -19.93
N ALA A 20 1.06 20.97 -18.83
CA ALA A 20 1.79 19.94 -18.11
C ALA A 20 2.14 18.80 -19.08
N GLN A 21 3.43 18.62 -19.35
CA GLN A 21 3.88 17.50 -20.15
C GLN A 21 3.66 16.21 -19.37
N ASN A 22 2.93 15.26 -19.94
CA ASN A 22 2.90 13.92 -19.42
C ASN A 22 4.32 13.36 -19.46
N ILE A 23 4.90 13.09 -18.31
CA ILE A 23 6.18 12.40 -18.24
C ILE A 23 5.95 10.95 -18.67
N PRO A 24 6.51 10.49 -19.80
CA PRO A 24 6.31 9.11 -20.23
C PRO A 24 6.96 8.15 -19.25
N LEU A 25 6.36 6.98 -19.11
CA LEU A 25 6.99 5.91 -18.35
C LEU A 25 8.32 5.52 -19.02
N ASP A 26 9.34 5.25 -18.19
CA ASP A 26 10.63 4.76 -18.68
C ASP A 26 10.43 3.51 -19.58
N PRO A 27 10.83 3.53 -20.86
CA PRO A 27 10.61 2.42 -21.80
C PRO A 27 11.30 1.12 -21.39
N SER A 28 12.26 1.17 -20.46
CA SER A 28 12.91 -0.02 -19.90
C SER A 28 12.06 -0.75 -18.85
N VAL A 29 10.91 -0.18 -18.45
CA VAL A 29 9.98 -0.83 -17.53
C VAL A 29 8.98 -1.66 -18.33
N ARG A 30 9.02 -2.98 -18.16
CA ARG A 30 7.98 -3.89 -18.65
C ARG A 30 6.74 -3.75 -17.78
N THR A 31 5.62 -3.42 -18.39
CA THR A 31 4.33 -3.30 -17.70
C THR A 31 3.29 -4.21 -18.31
N GLY A 32 2.32 -4.59 -17.52
CA GLY A 32 1.15 -5.32 -18.01
C GLY A 32 0.03 -5.40 -17.00
N THR A 33 -1.09 -5.92 -17.47
CA THR A 33 -2.26 -6.19 -16.64
C THR A 33 -2.68 -7.64 -16.86
N LEU A 34 -2.83 -8.40 -15.79
CA LEU A 34 -3.32 -9.77 -15.81
C LEU A 34 -4.81 -9.80 -16.15
N SER A 35 -5.32 -10.97 -16.57
CA SER A 35 -6.73 -11.17 -16.90
C SER A 35 -7.69 -10.83 -15.76
N ASN A 36 -7.21 -10.90 -14.52
CA ASN A 36 -7.96 -10.54 -13.31
C ASN A 36 -7.86 -9.05 -12.91
N GLY A 37 -7.17 -8.23 -13.70
CA GLY A 37 -7.01 -6.80 -13.47
C GLY A 37 -5.77 -6.40 -12.66
N MET A 38 -5.04 -7.34 -12.08
CA MET A 38 -3.80 -7.04 -11.34
C MET A 38 -2.74 -6.47 -12.28
N LYS A 39 -2.11 -5.38 -11.89
CA LYS A 39 -1.03 -4.74 -12.66
C LYS A 39 0.33 -5.27 -12.22
N TYR A 40 1.30 -5.22 -13.14
CA TYR A 40 2.69 -5.49 -12.80
C TYR A 40 3.65 -4.54 -13.52
N TYR A 41 4.79 -4.29 -12.85
CA TYR A 41 5.87 -3.45 -13.34
C TYR A 41 7.18 -4.17 -13.07
N ILE A 42 7.98 -4.43 -14.10
CA ILE A 42 9.25 -5.15 -13.98
C ILE A 42 10.35 -4.28 -14.58
N LYS A 43 11.38 -3.99 -13.78
CA LYS A 43 12.57 -3.29 -14.27
C LYS A 43 13.83 -4.07 -13.92
N LYS A 44 14.62 -4.42 -14.95
CA LYS A 44 15.95 -4.95 -14.72
C LYS A 44 16.86 -3.86 -14.16
N ASN A 45 17.48 -4.14 -13.03
CA ASN A 45 18.50 -3.30 -12.41
C ASN A 45 19.59 -4.19 -11.79
N VAL A 46 20.78 -4.15 -12.32
CA VAL A 46 21.89 -5.02 -11.92
C VAL A 46 22.74 -4.45 -10.77
N LYS A 47 22.34 -3.31 -10.20
CA LYS A 47 23.03 -2.71 -9.05
C LYS A 47 22.04 -2.43 -7.92
N PRO A 48 22.23 -3.05 -6.74
CA PRO A 48 23.26 -4.05 -6.41
C PRO A 48 23.03 -5.37 -7.16
N GLU A 49 24.12 -6.08 -7.48
CA GLU A 49 24.06 -7.40 -8.10
C GLU A 49 23.37 -8.41 -7.20
N LYS A 50 22.77 -9.43 -7.79
CA LYS A 50 22.14 -10.56 -7.09
C LYS A 50 21.12 -10.11 -6.04
N LYS A 51 20.35 -9.07 -6.34
CA LYS A 51 19.29 -8.59 -5.47
C LYS A 51 18.04 -8.21 -6.29
N VAL A 52 16.87 -8.48 -5.74
CA VAL A 52 15.59 -8.03 -6.25
C VAL A 52 14.77 -7.38 -5.15
N GLU A 53 14.10 -6.29 -5.47
CA GLU A 53 13.13 -5.62 -4.63
C GLU A 53 11.73 -5.91 -5.16
N PHE A 54 10.89 -6.50 -4.32
CA PHE A 54 9.46 -6.65 -4.57
C PHE A 54 8.68 -5.58 -3.81
N ARG A 55 7.66 -5.03 -4.45
CA ARG A 55 6.65 -4.23 -3.78
C ARG A 55 5.27 -4.69 -4.24
N LEU A 56 4.43 -5.06 -3.27
CA LEU A 56 3.01 -5.29 -3.48
C LEU A 56 2.27 -4.04 -3.00
N ALA A 57 1.72 -3.29 -3.93
CA ALA A 57 0.89 -2.13 -3.64
C ALA A 57 -0.58 -2.52 -3.76
N ILE A 58 -1.35 -2.22 -2.73
CA ILE A 58 -2.79 -2.43 -2.66
C ILE A 58 -3.44 -1.06 -2.60
N ASN A 59 -4.27 -0.74 -3.59
CA ASN A 59 -5.01 0.53 -3.68
C ASN A 59 -6.19 0.52 -2.69
N ALA A 60 -5.87 0.28 -1.43
CA ALA A 60 -6.78 0.32 -0.29
C ALA A 60 -6.01 0.65 0.98
N GLY A 61 -6.55 1.57 1.75
CA GLY A 61 -6.01 2.03 3.02
C GLY A 61 -7.14 2.43 3.97
N SER A 62 -6.84 3.26 4.95
CA SER A 62 -7.81 3.62 5.99
C SER A 62 -9.04 4.38 5.47
N ILE A 63 -8.96 5.03 4.30
CA ILE A 63 -10.10 5.71 3.69
C ILE A 63 -11.22 4.74 3.29
N ASN A 64 -10.87 3.49 3.06
CA ASN A 64 -11.80 2.43 2.62
C ASN A 64 -12.52 1.75 3.78
N GLU A 65 -12.14 2.03 5.02
CA GLU A 65 -12.72 1.43 6.22
C GLU A 65 -14.17 1.87 6.46
N ASP A 66 -15.01 0.93 6.85
CA ASP A 66 -16.32 1.25 7.45
C ASP A 66 -16.13 1.78 8.88
N GLU A 67 -17.21 2.30 9.49
CA GLU A 67 -17.09 2.90 10.82
C GLU A 67 -16.65 1.90 11.91
N ASP A 68 -17.03 0.64 11.76
CA ASP A 68 -16.62 -0.45 12.65
C ASP A 68 -15.27 -1.07 12.32
N GLN A 69 -14.58 -0.51 11.29
CA GLN A 69 -13.28 -0.98 10.80
C GLN A 69 -12.14 0.02 11.00
N ARG A 70 -12.34 1.10 11.73
CA ARG A 70 -11.35 2.18 11.84
C ARG A 70 -10.08 1.73 12.56
N GLY A 71 -9.00 1.59 11.74
CA GLY A 71 -7.71 1.02 12.11
C GLY A 71 -7.48 -0.40 11.58
N LEU A 72 -8.46 -1.01 10.89
CA LEU A 72 -8.33 -2.38 10.41
C LEU A 72 -7.54 -2.49 9.10
N ALA A 73 -7.35 -1.42 8.34
CA ALA A 73 -6.42 -1.39 7.22
C ALA A 73 -4.98 -1.61 7.70
N HIS A 74 -4.57 -0.88 8.75
CA HIS A 74 -3.27 -1.03 9.39
C HIS A 74 -3.16 -2.37 10.14
N PHE A 75 -4.20 -2.78 10.84
CA PHE A 75 -4.24 -4.08 11.47
C PHE A 75 -4.07 -5.24 10.48
N MET A 76 -4.63 -5.11 9.26
CA MET A 76 -4.45 -6.09 8.20
C MET A 76 -2.99 -6.16 7.71
N GLU A 77 -2.29 -5.04 7.68
CA GLU A 77 -0.86 -5.00 7.41
C GLU A 77 -0.09 -5.89 8.39
N HIS A 78 -0.32 -5.74 9.69
CA HIS A 78 0.28 -6.57 10.73
C HIS A 78 -0.03 -8.06 10.55
N MET A 79 -1.27 -8.39 10.24
CA MET A 79 -1.71 -9.78 10.08
C MET A 79 -0.97 -10.52 8.98
N ASN A 80 -0.51 -9.84 7.93
CA ASN A 80 0.28 -10.46 6.87
C ASN A 80 1.66 -10.95 7.35
N PHE A 81 2.14 -10.48 8.50
CA PHE A 81 3.37 -10.97 9.13
C PHE A 81 3.12 -12.06 10.17
N ASN A 82 1.88 -12.24 10.63
CA ASN A 82 1.52 -13.21 11.68
C ASN A 82 1.18 -14.61 11.17
N GLY A 83 1.24 -14.80 9.85
CA GLY A 83 1.07 -16.11 9.23
C GLY A 83 0.22 -16.07 7.97
N THR A 84 0.69 -16.84 7.01
CA THR A 84 0.04 -17.04 5.73
C THR A 84 -0.07 -18.52 5.41
N LYS A 85 -0.78 -18.87 4.36
CA LYS A 85 -1.03 -20.26 3.96
C LYS A 85 0.26 -21.08 3.79
N ASN A 86 1.27 -20.50 3.14
CA ASN A 86 2.54 -21.20 2.89
C ASN A 86 3.58 -20.94 3.99
N PHE A 87 3.39 -19.92 4.80
CA PHE A 87 4.26 -19.55 5.92
C PHE A 87 3.42 -19.35 7.18
N PRO A 88 2.85 -20.44 7.76
CA PRO A 88 2.03 -20.34 8.96
C PRO A 88 2.86 -19.93 10.18
N GLU A 89 2.24 -19.21 11.10
CA GLU A 89 2.85 -18.72 12.35
C GLU A 89 4.14 -17.91 12.09
N ASN A 90 5.23 -18.24 12.77
CA ASN A 90 6.52 -17.53 12.64
C ASN A 90 7.36 -17.99 11.43
N LYS A 91 6.89 -18.94 10.61
CA LYS A 91 7.67 -19.47 9.49
C LYS A 91 8.04 -18.44 8.44
N LEU A 92 7.24 -17.38 8.28
CA LEU A 92 7.61 -16.26 7.41
C LEU A 92 8.85 -15.55 7.95
N VAL A 93 8.85 -15.22 9.22
CA VAL A 93 9.98 -14.53 9.88
C VAL A 93 11.23 -15.42 9.84
N ASP A 94 11.10 -16.71 10.15
CA ASP A 94 12.21 -17.67 10.10
C ASP A 94 12.78 -17.78 8.68
N PHE A 95 11.93 -17.89 7.67
CA PHE A 95 12.35 -17.89 6.26
C PHE A 95 13.11 -16.61 5.91
N LEU A 96 12.58 -15.45 6.21
CA LEU A 96 13.20 -14.15 5.91
C LEU A 96 14.57 -14.01 6.59
N GLN A 97 14.68 -14.41 7.85
CA GLN A 97 15.95 -14.44 8.56
C GLN A 97 16.95 -15.41 7.92
N SER A 98 16.49 -16.59 7.45
CA SER A 98 17.34 -17.59 6.81
C SER A 98 17.99 -17.11 5.50
N ILE A 99 17.37 -16.14 4.84
CA ILE A 99 17.89 -15.49 3.62
C ILE A 99 18.56 -14.14 3.92
N GLY A 100 18.80 -13.82 5.20
CA GLY A 100 19.54 -12.63 5.63
C GLY A 100 18.71 -11.34 5.72
N ILE A 101 17.38 -11.43 5.68
CA ILE A 101 16.48 -10.28 5.85
C ILE A 101 16.20 -10.07 7.33
N LYS A 102 16.50 -8.88 7.84
CA LYS A 102 16.19 -8.48 9.21
C LYS A 102 14.89 -7.70 9.25
N PHE A 103 14.00 -8.08 10.14
CA PHE A 103 12.74 -7.40 10.41
C PHE A 103 13.00 -5.94 10.84
N GLY A 104 12.22 -4.99 10.35
CA GLY A 104 12.35 -3.56 10.65
C GLY A 104 13.44 -2.84 9.86
N GLN A 105 14.58 -3.47 9.60
CA GLN A 105 15.68 -2.86 8.85
C GLN A 105 15.55 -3.08 7.33
N HIS A 106 15.09 -4.24 6.90
CA HIS A 106 14.99 -4.63 5.49
C HIS A 106 13.55 -4.93 5.06
N LEU A 107 12.80 -5.57 5.94
CA LEU A 107 11.40 -5.87 5.71
C LEU A 107 10.55 -4.74 6.26
N ASN A 108 9.75 -4.15 5.40
CA ASN A 108 8.90 -3.03 5.77
C ASN A 108 7.56 -3.11 5.04
N ALA A 109 6.55 -2.56 5.68
CA ALA A 109 5.28 -2.27 5.07
C ALA A 109 4.79 -0.93 5.61
N TYR A 110 3.82 -0.34 4.97
CA TYR A 110 3.11 0.81 5.52
C TYR A 110 1.66 0.84 5.03
N THR A 111 0.81 1.38 5.86
CA THR A 111 -0.57 1.70 5.53
C THR A 111 -0.76 3.21 5.57
N SER A 112 -1.29 3.75 4.48
CA SER A 112 -1.67 5.14 4.35
C SER A 112 -3.20 5.26 4.28
N PHE A 113 -3.70 6.46 3.94
CA PHE A 113 -5.13 6.66 3.71
C PHE A 113 -5.63 5.85 2.50
N ASP A 114 -4.90 5.88 1.39
CA ASP A 114 -5.35 5.37 0.10
C ASP A 114 -4.74 4.02 -0.29
N GLU A 115 -3.68 3.62 0.39
CA GLU A 115 -2.87 2.48 -0.02
C GLU A 115 -2.24 1.74 1.17
N THR A 116 -1.96 0.46 0.93
CA THR A 116 -1.10 -0.38 1.76
C THR A 116 -0.01 -0.96 0.88
N VAL A 117 1.26 -0.84 1.28
CA VAL A 117 2.40 -1.32 0.50
C VAL A 117 3.28 -2.23 1.33
N TYR A 118 3.53 -3.42 0.80
CA TYR A 118 4.48 -4.39 1.36
C TYR A 118 5.77 -4.37 0.54
N MET A 119 6.91 -4.37 1.19
CA MET A 119 8.24 -4.29 0.57
C MET A 119 9.10 -5.45 1.01
N LEU A 120 9.70 -6.14 0.05
CA LEU A 120 10.54 -7.31 0.31
C LEU A 120 11.79 -7.28 -0.57
N PRO A 121 12.95 -6.93 0.00
CA PRO A 121 14.23 -7.14 -0.66
C PRO A 121 14.63 -8.61 -0.58
N VAL A 122 15.00 -9.23 -1.69
CA VAL A 122 15.40 -10.65 -1.72
C VAL A 122 16.79 -10.78 -2.32
N PRO A 123 17.77 -11.36 -1.60
CA PRO A 123 19.06 -11.73 -2.15
C PRO A 123 18.91 -12.94 -3.08
N LEU A 124 19.57 -12.89 -4.23
CA LEU A 124 19.54 -13.92 -5.27
C LEU A 124 20.80 -14.81 -5.26
N ASP A 125 21.51 -14.83 -4.16
CA ASP A 125 22.74 -15.63 -3.96
C ASP A 125 22.47 -17.13 -3.78
N LYS A 126 21.26 -17.49 -3.38
CA LYS A 126 20.83 -18.90 -3.24
C LYS A 126 19.75 -19.24 -4.25
N PRO A 127 19.85 -20.42 -4.90
CA PRO A 127 18.78 -20.95 -5.75
C PRO A 127 17.44 -21.00 -4.98
N GLY A 128 16.34 -20.61 -5.63
CA GLY A 128 15.01 -20.65 -5.05
C GLY A 128 14.58 -19.40 -4.24
N ASN A 129 15.50 -18.51 -3.89
CA ASN A 129 15.14 -17.30 -3.15
C ASN A 129 14.15 -16.42 -3.94
N LEU A 130 14.34 -16.31 -5.26
CA LEU A 130 13.43 -15.55 -6.13
C LEU A 130 11.99 -16.09 -6.07
N ASP A 131 11.85 -17.42 -6.21
CA ASP A 131 10.53 -18.07 -6.21
C ASP A 131 9.89 -18.01 -4.82
N SER A 132 10.69 -18.13 -3.77
CA SER A 132 10.20 -17.99 -2.40
C SER A 132 9.76 -16.56 -2.10
N GLY A 133 10.51 -15.56 -2.55
CA GLY A 133 10.09 -14.15 -2.44
C GLY A 133 8.79 -13.87 -3.17
N LEU A 134 8.64 -14.41 -4.38
CA LEU A 134 7.41 -14.28 -5.15
C LEU A 134 6.23 -14.99 -4.46
N LYS A 135 6.49 -16.13 -3.80
CA LYS A 135 5.51 -16.84 -2.98
C LYS A 135 5.06 -16.02 -1.76
N VAL A 136 5.97 -15.30 -1.12
CA VAL A 136 5.61 -14.37 -0.04
C VAL A 136 4.71 -13.26 -0.56
N MET A 137 5.01 -12.67 -1.74
CA MET A 137 4.15 -11.66 -2.36
C MET A 137 2.74 -12.20 -2.67
N GLU A 138 2.65 -13.43 -3.17
CA GLU A 138 1.38 -14.12 -3.41
C GLU A 138 0.58 -14.31 -2.11
N ASP A 139 1.27 -14.72 -1.05
CA ASP A 139 0.63 -14.95 0.25
C ASP A 139 0.14 -13.65 0.89
N TRP A 140 0.91 -12.60 0.82
CA TRP A 140 0.49 -11.29 1.32
C TRP A 140 -0.68 -10.70 0.53
N ALA A 141 -0.76 -11.01 -0.78
CA ALA A 141 -1.87 -10.56 -1.60
C ALA A 141 -3.18 -11.29 -1.28
N PHE A 142 -3.13 -12.64 -1.05
CA PHE A 142 -4.35 -13.44 -1.11
C PHE A 142 -4.51 -14.52 -0.03
N ASN A 143 -3.48 -14.81 0.73
CA ASN A 143 -3.43 -16.03 1.56
C ASN A 143 -3.15 -15.75 3.05
N ALA A 144 -3.48 -14.57 3.56
CA ALA A 144 -3.36 -14.27 4.98
C ALA A 144 -4.23 -15.22 5.83
N LEU A 145 -3.67 -15.75 6.90
CA LEU A 145 -4.39 -16.59 7.85
C LEU A 145 -5.02 -15.72 8.94
N LEU A 146 -6.24 -15.25 8.74
CA LEU A 146 -6.94 -14.40 9.68
C LEU A 146 -7.69 -15.25 10.72
N THR A 147 -6.94 -16.02 11.53
CA THR A 147 -7.52 -16.82 12.62
C THR A 147 -7.87 -15.94 13.81
N ASP A 148 -8.91 -16.28 14.56
CA ASP A 148 -9.30 -15.54 15.75
C ASP A 148 -8.15 -15.44 16.75
N LYS A 149 -7.40 -16.54 16.95
CA LYS A 149 -6.26 -16.61 17.85
C LYS A 149 -5.19 -15.56 17.52
N GLU A 150 -4.78 -15.48 16.26
CA GLU A 150 -3.72 -14.53 15.86
C GLU A 150 -4.22 -13.09 15.84
N ILE A 151 -5.48 -12.86 15.47
CA ILE A 151 -6.12 -11.53 15.55
C ILE A 151 -6.15 -11.04 17.01
N GLU A 152 -6.58 -11.88 17.96
CA GLU A 152 -6.62 -11.47 19.35
C GLU A 152 -5.22 -11.25 19.94
N LYS A 153 -4.23 -12.04 19.55
CA LYS A 153 -2.83 -11.85 19.92
C LYS A 153 -2.29 -10.50 19.41
N GLU A 154 -2.55 -10.18 18.14
CA GLU A 154 -2.05 -8.95 17.51
C GLU A 154 -2.75 -7.68 18.01
N ARG A 155 -3.98 -7.81 18.49
CA ARG A 155 -4.74 -6.69 19.09
C ARG A 155 -3.94 -5.94 20.15
N GLY A 156 -3.25 -6.66 21.02
CA GLY A 156 -2.40 -6.07 22.06
C GLY A 156 -1.22 -5.27 21.47
N VAL A 157 -0.63 -5.77 20.39
CA VAL A 157 0.51 -5.12 19.72
C VAL A 157 0.07 -3.78 19.11
N VAL A 158 -1.01 -3.79 18.33
CA VAL A 158 -1.53 -2.57 17.67
C VAL A 158 -2.02 -1.54 18.69
N LEU A 159 -2.64 -1.99 19.79
CA LEU A 159 -3.05 -1.08 20.89
C LEU A 159 -1.84 -0.46 21.60
N GLU A 160 -0.76 -1.20 21.74
CA GLU A 160 0.48 -0.67 22.32
C GLU A 160 1.16 0.33 21.38
N GLU A 161 1.17 0.06 20.07
CA GLU A 161 1.65 1.01 19.08
C GLU A 161 0.85 2.32 19.11
N LEU A 162 -0.50 2.22 19.14
CA LEU A 162 -1.36 3.38 19.33
C LEU A 162 -0.98 4.15 20.58
N ARG A 163 -0.76 3.45 21.71
CA ARG A 163 -0.39 4.09 23.00
C ARG A 163 0.96 4.81 22.89
N LEU A 164 1.95 4.19 22.28
CA LEU A 164 3.29 4.79 22.08
C LEU A 164 3.25 5.99 21.16
N GLY A 165 2.34 5.99 20.19
CA GLY A 165 2.11 7.11 19.26
C GLY A 165 1.42 8.34 19.90
N LEU A 166 0.94 8.29 21.16
CA LEU A 166 0.24 9.40 21.84
C LEU A 166 1.16 10.55 22.30
N GLY A 167 2.23 10.82 21.58
CA GLY A 167 3.15 11.94 21.82
C GLY A 167 2.56 13.32 21.47
N ALA A 168 3.39 14.36 21.57
CA ALA A 168 3.00 15.73 21.24
C ALA A 168 2.55 15.84 19.77
N ASP A 169 3.28 15.21 18.86
CA ASP A 169 2.99 15.23 17.42
C ASP A 169 1.60 14.69 17.09
N LYS A 170 1.19 13.59 17.76
CA LYS A 170 -0.16 13.03 17.57
C LYS A 170 -1.24 13.98 18.07
N ARG A 171 -1.03 14.60 19.24
CA ARG A 171 -2.01 15.56 19.77
C ARG A 171 -2.16 16.78 18.86
N MET A 172 -1.06 17.25 18.27
CA MET A 172 -1.09 18.32 17.28
C MET A 172 -1.80 17.86 16.00
N LEU A 173 -1.46 16.67 15.49
CA LEU A 173 -2.09 16.10 14.31
C LEU A 173 -3.61 15.98 14.48
N ASP A 174 -4.08 15.51 15.60
CA ASP A 174 -5.51 15.37 15.90
C ASP A 174 -6.26 16.72 15.87
N GLN A 175 -5.56 17.81 16.14
CA GLN A 175 -6.15 19.14 16.14
C GLN A 175 -6.14 19.79 14.75
N TYR A 176 -5.07 19.64 13.96
CA TYR A 176 -4.98 20.33 12.68
C TYR A 176 -5.48 19.49 11.49
N LEU A 177 -5.42 18.16 11.55
CA LEU A 177 -5.88 17.31 10.45
C LEU A 177 -7.34 17.57 10.06
N PRO A 178 -8.30 17.71 11.00
CA PRO A 178 -9.67 18.06 10.65
C PRO A 178 -9.83 19.43 9.98
N LYS A 179 -8.85 20.31 10.14
CA LYS A 179 -8.81 21.63 9.45
C LYS A 179 -8.16 21.50 8.09
N LEU A 180 -7.04 20.78 8.00
CA LEU A 180 -6.31 20.53 6.77
C LEU A 180 -7.17 19.77 5.75
N ALA A 181 -7.86 18.74 6.21
CA ALA A 181 -8.75 17.90 5.40
C ALA A 181 -10.24 18.24 5.61
N TYR A 182 -10.56 19.53 5.79
CA TYR A 182 -11.89 20.01 6.13
C TYR A 182 -12.97 19.53 5.15
N ASN A 183 -14.09 19.08 5.69
CA ASN A 183 -15.22 18.49 4.94
C ASN A 183 -14.84 17.28 4.06
N SER A 184 -13.74 16.63 4.36
CA SER A 184 -13.29 15.42 3.71
C SER A 184 -13.31 14.22 4.64
N ARG A 185 -13.47 13.02 4.07
CA ARG A 185 -13.34 11.76 4.81
C ARG A 185 -11.95 11.58 5.41
N TYR A 186 -10.90 12.16 4.82
CA TYR A 186 -9.52 12.13 5.32
C TYR A 186 -9.36 12.76 6.71
N ALA A 187 -10.22 13.71 7.07
CA ALA A 187 -10.17 14.41 8.36
C ALA A 187 -10.23 13.46 9.57
N ASP A 188 -10.72 12.26 9.38
CA ASP A 188 -11.08 11.35 10.46
C ASP A 188 -10.73 9.88 10.14
N ARG A 189 -9.75 9.64 9.26
CA ARG A 189 -9.33 8.30 8.80
C ARG A 189 -7.84 8.05 8.97
N LEU A 190 -7.23 8.54 10.08
CA LEU A 190 -5.84 8.20 10.38
C LEU A 190 -5.66 6.67 10.40
N PRO A 191 -4.63 6.14 9.72
CA PRO A 191 -4.42 4.68 9.60
C PRO A 191 -4.31 3.95 10.92
N ILE A 192 -3.74 4.58 11.96
CA ILE A 192 -3.65 3.98 13.31
C ILE A 192 -5.03 3.69 13.92
N GLY A 193 -6.09 4.31 13.42
CA GLY A 193 -7.47 4.04 13.79
C GLY A 193 -7.93 4.63 15.11
N LYS A 194 -8.97 4.02 15.65
CA LYS A 194 -9.61 4.42 16.91
C LYS A 194 -9.46 3.33 17.96
N LYS A 195 -9.06 3.75 19.18
CA LYS A 195 -8.86 2.85 20.31
C LYS A 195 -10.08 1.97 20.60
N GLU A 196 -11.26 2.57 20.61
CA GLU A 196 -12.53 1.89 20.92
C GLU A 196 -12.84 0.79 19.89
N ILE A 197 -12.53 1.05 18.61
CA ILE A 197 -12.70 0.05 17.54
C ILE A 197 -11.66 -1.05 17.70
N LEU A 198 -10.39 -0.70 17.83
CA LEU A 198 -9.30 -1.68 18.00
C LEU A 198 -9.49 -2.59 19.22
N GLN A 199 -10.07 -2.07 20.31
CA GLN A 199 -10.36 -2.88 21.50
C GLN A 199 -11.52 -3.86 21.31
N ASN A 200 -12.52 -3.52 20.48
CA ASN A 200 -13.81 -4.19 20.49
C ASN A 200 -14.24 -4.80 19.14
N PHE A 201 -13.49 -4.58 18.02
CA PHE A 201 -13.90 -5.12 16.74
C PHE A 201 -13.97 -6.66 16.78
N LYS A 202 -14.95 -7.20 16.06
CA LYS A 202 -15.08 -8.65 15.88
C LYS A 202 -14.15 -9.11 14.75
N PRO A 203 -13.51 -10.29 14.83
CA PRO A 203 -12.63 -10.81 13.80
C PRO A 203 -13.23 -10.77 12.38
N ASP A 204 -14.55 -10.93 12.27
CA ASP A 204 -15.24 -10.85 10.98
C ASP A 204 -15.23 -9.45 10.33
N ALA A 205 -15.07 -8.38 11.12
CA ALA A 205 -14.89 -7.04 10.57
C ALA A 205 -13.57 -6.92 9.80
N LEU A 206 -12.49 -7.52 10.32
CA LEU A 206 -11.19 -7.59 9.65
C LEU A 206 -11.25 -8.49 8.40
N ARG A 207 -11.88 -9.66 8.50
CA ARG A 207 -12.08 -10.55 7.34
C ARG A 207 -12.91 -9.89 6.25
N ARG A 208 -13.92 -9.09 6.62
CA ARG A 208 -14.70 -8.29 5.66
C ARG A 208 -13.82 -7.25 4.96
N PHE A 209 -12.99 -6.51 5.71
CA PHE A 209 -12.03 -5.58 5.12
C PHE A 209 -11.11 -6.27 4.11
N HIS A 210 -10.49 -7.38 4.49
CA HIS A 210 -9.64 -8.18 3.60
C HIS A 210 -10.40 -8.63 2.35
N LYS A 211 -11.58 -9.21 2.50
CA LYS A 211 -12.42 -9.69 1.39
C LYS A 211 -12.80 -8.57 0.41
N ASP A 212 -13.11 -7.39 0.93
CA ASP A 212 -13.56 -6.26 0.11
C ASP A 212 -12.42 -5.60 -0.66
N TRP A 213 -11.20 -5.56 -0.09
CA TRP A 213 -10.14 -4.71 -0.60
C TRP A 213 -8.87 -5.45 -1.07
N TYR A 214 -8.59 -6.66 -0.56
CA TYR A 214 -7.46 -7.47 -1.00
C TYR A 214 -7.84 -8.33 -2.20
N ARG A 215 -7.92 -7.70 -3.36
CA ARG A 215 -8.35 -8.31 -4.61
C ARG A 215 -7.53 -7.84 -5.80
N PRO A 216 -7.38 -8.67 -6.84
CA PRO A 216 -6.46 -8.43 -7.95
C PRO A 216 -6.59 -7.06 -8.63
N ASP A 217 -7.81 -6.59 -8.92
CA ASP A 217 -8.06 -5.33 -9.64
C ASP A 217 -7.63 -4.07 -8.87
N LEU A 218 -7.35 -4.20 -7.56
CA LEU A 218 -6.82 -3.14 -6.71
C LEU A 218 -5.32 -3.30 -6.42
N MET A 219 -4.62 -4.25 -7.07
CA MET A 219 -3.24 -4.57 -6.75
C MET A 219 -2.28 -4.29 -7.89
N ALA A 220 -1.05 -3.95 -7.52
CA ALA A 220 0.09 -3.88 -8.41
C ALA A 220 1.31 -4.56 -7.79
N LEU A 221 1.99 -5.41 -8.57
CA LEU A 221 3.28 -5.98 -8.19
C LEU A 221 4.41 -5.26 -8.94
N VAL A 222 5.33 -4.66 -8.19
CA VAL A 222 6.52 -4.01 -8.71
C VAL A 222 7.73 -4.88 -8.41
N VAL A 223 8.54 -5.15 -9.42
CA VAL A 223 9.76 -5.96 -9.32
C VAL A 223 10.92 -5.19 -9.93
N VAL A 224 11.92 -4.88 -9.13
CA VAL A 224 13.11 -4.16 -9.59
C VAL A 224 14.35 -4.91 -9.10
N GLY A 225 15.24 -5.31 -10.02
CA GLY A 225 16.45 -6.00 -9.60
C GLY A 225 17.17 -6.75 -10.70
N ASP A 226 18.10 -7.59 -10.29
CA ASP A 226 18.92 -8.40 -11.19
C ASP A 226 18.16 -9.67 -11.63
N VAL A 227 17.14 -9.45 -12.44
CA VAL A 227 16.22 -10.50 -12.92
C VAL A 227 16.13 -10.52 -14.44
N ASN A 228 15.81 -11.69 -14.98
CA ASN A 228 15.36 -11.81 -16.37
C ASN A 228 13.89 -11.34 -16.46
N VAL A 229 13.64 -10.31 -17.26
CA VAL A 229 12.33 -9.67 -17.35
C VAL A 229 11.25 -10.62 -17.89
N ASP A 230 11.57 -11.40 -18.93
CA ASP A 230 10.61 -12.30 -19.57
C ASP A 230 10.26 -13.49 -18.67
N GLU A 231 11.24 -14.08 -17.98
CA GLU A 231 11.01 -15.14 -16.99
C GLU A 231 10.19 -14.63 -15.80
N MET A 232 10.49 -13.42 -15.32
CA MET A 232 9.74 -12.82 -14.21
C MET A 232 8.30 -12.56 -14.59
N GLU A 233 8.05 -12.06 -15.81
CA GLU A 233 6.70 -11.86 -16.32
C GLU A 233 5.91 -13.18 -16.37
N GLN A 234 6.53 -14.26 -16.85
CA GLN A 234 5.92 -15.60 -16.86
C GLN A 234 5.60 -16.09 -15.45
N LYS A 235 6.53 -15.92 -14.50
CA LYS A 235 6.31 -16.29 -13.09
C LYS A 235 5.17 -15.50 -12.46
N ILE A 236 5.08 -14.19 -12.72
CA ILE A 236 3.97 -13.35 -12.25
C ILE A 236 2.64 -13.86 -12.82
N LYS A 237 2.56 -14.10 -14.12
CA LYS A 237 1.37 -14.64 -14.77
C LYS A 237 0.94 -15.98 -14.17
N ALA A 238 1.89 -16.90 -13.97
CA ALA A 238 1.62 -18.22 -13.41
C ALA A 238 1.11 -18.18 -11.96
N ASN A 239 1.68 -17.31 -11.12
CA ASN A 239 1.34 -17.26 -9.70
C ASN A 239 0.08 -16.44 -9.41
N PHE A 240 -0.20 -15.35 -10.14
CA PHE A 240 -1.22 -14.38 -9.78
C PHE A 240 -2.49 -14.43 -10.63
N SER A 241 -2.46 -14.95 -11.87
CA SER A 241 -3.65 -14.97 -12.76
C SER A 241 -4.78 -15.91 -12.29
N LYS A 242 -4.48 -16.86 -11.41
CA LYS A 242 -5.46 -17.82 -10.89
C LYS A 242 -6.45 -17.24 -9.87
N TYR A 243 -6.10 -16.09 -9.27
CA TYR A 243 -6.98 -15.41 -8.32
C TYR A 243 -8.01 -14.57 -9.05
N GLN A 244 -9.23 -14.54 -8.54
CA GLN A 244 -10.34 -13.85 -9.17
C GLN A 244 -10.91 -12.77 -8.27
N ASN A 245 -11.40 -11.70 -8.88
CA ASN A 245 -12.17 -10.69 -8.15
C ASN A 245 -13.51 -11.27 -7.69
N PRO A 246 -14.07 -10.85 -6.55
CA PRO A 246 -15.42 -11.21 -6.17
C PRO A 246 -16.44 -10.77 -7.23
N ALA A 247 -17.44 -11.60 -7.52
CA ALA A 247 -18.48 -11.29 -8.51
C ALA A 247 -19.21 -9.97 -8.23
N ASN A 248 -19.42 -9.67 -6.95
CA ASN A 248 -20.03 -8.42 -6.47
C ASN A 248 -18.98 -7.58 -5.73
N ALA A 249 -17.85 -7.30 -6.38
CA ALA A 249 -16.77 -6.53 -5.80
C ALA A 249 -17.25 -5.13 -5.37
N ARG A 250 -16.97 -4.76 -4.13
CA ARG A 250 -17.29 -3.43 -3.62
C ARG A 250 -16.54 -2.37 -4.43
N LYS A 251 -17.26 -1.36 -4.94
CA LYS A 251 -16.63 -0.28 -5.69
C LYS A 251 -15.73 0.54 -4.76
N ARG A 252 -14.47 0.75 -5.15
CA ARG A 252 -13.62 1.73 -4.49
C ARG A 252 -14.11 3.13 -4.86
N VAL A 253 -14.27 3.95 -3.86
CA VAL A 253 -14.69 5.36 -4.02
C VAL A 253 -13.46 6.23 -3.79
N ASP A 254 -13.23 7.16 -4.69
CA ASP A 254 -12.25 8.21 -4.51
C ASP A 254 -12.93 9.37 -3.77
N TYR A 255 -12.31 9.85 -2.71
CA TYR A 255 -12.85 10.92 -1.88
C TYR A 255 -12.07 12.20 -2.12
N ASP A 256 -12.78 13.27 -2.40
CA ASP A 256 -12.18 14.57 -2.61
C ASP A 256 -11.87 15.28 -1.28
N MET A 257 -10.88 16.15 -1.31
CA MET A 257 -10.69 17.19 -0.32
C MET A 257 -11.22 18.50 -0.89
N PRO A 258 -12.43 18.92 -0.51
CA PRO A 258 -13.03 20.12 -1.08
C PRO A 258 -12.26 21.36 -0.65
N ASN A 259 -12.08 22.28 -1.59
CA ASN A 259 -11.52 23.59 -1.28
C ASN A 259 -12.49 24.38 -0.39
N HIS A 260 -11.96 25.07 0.61
CA HIS A 260 -12.71 26.01 1.43
C HIS A 260 -12.19 27.43 1.25
N LYS A 261 -13.07 28.41 1.36
CA LYS A 261 -12.74 29.83 1.14
C LYS A 261 -12.26 30.52 2.40
N GLU A 262 -12.54 29.94 3.54
CA GLU A 262 -12.24 30.53 4.84
C GLU A 262 -10.87 30.07 5.35
N THR A 263 -10.18 30.95 6.05
CA THR A 263 -8.97 30.59 6.78
C THR A 263 -9.37 29.80 8.02
N LEU A 264 -8.95 28.56 8.10
CA LEU A 264 -9.15 27.71 9.27
C LEU A 264 -7.93 27.82 10.18
N ILE A 265 -8.16 28.06 11.46
CA ILE A 265 -7.10 28.22 12.48
C ILE A 265 -7.18 27.04 13.44
N SER A 266 -6.05 26.45 13.72
CA SER A 266 -5.87 25.47 14.80
C SER A 266 -4.75 25.97 15.73
N ILE A 267 -5.03 25.95 17.03
CA ILE A 267 -4.05 26.30 18.07
C ILE A 267 -3.87 25.04 18.91
N ALA A 268 -2.62 24.54 18.96
CA ALA A 268 -2.26 23.32 19.69
C ALA A 268 -1.31 23.65 20.86
#